data_6cd01d05d6e617e9a197a65792d4c51b
#
_entry.id   6cd01d05d6e617e9a197a65792d4c51b
#
_cell.length_a   1.000
_cell.length_b   1.000
_cell.length_c   1.000
_cell.angle_alpha   90.00
_cell.angle_beta   90.00
_cell.angle_gamma   90.00
#
_symmetry.space_group_name_H-M   'P 1'
#
loop_
_entity.id
_entity.type
_entity.pdbx_description
1 polymer ?
#
loop_
_entity_poly.entity_id
_entity_poly.type
_entity_poly.pdbx_seq_one_letter_code
_entity_poly.pdbx_strand_id
1 'polypeptide(L)'
;MLNPTYLLRSRAGIIYLRWPLPRQLHPQNRASEIKVSLQTRNPRKALRLSRLMIHIGELYNNLGIACRMDYQALRTTLQDHFRKLREQAKVKIDATGGLNALDKSVYLSSLAIAEHANETDTPLSFTRSDDDLVARFIDHYSLDVAKETDLYEQLERDIKRGYRRYVKDVLAYEASVTEYDLDPIPNVLPHSQAVSVPARMSLVEVINGYIDEKRDGKNWANKTESEKLGHFELLKEILGAERDVRLLSPMDAKKVKDTLRVYPVNREKNEATRGSRPLSEILDLPGVPKLHTTSVNKYLQSYGDLFNWARQNGHVDQNLFAGLSIRQNKARNQDSRMSFTSEQIQSILDAILSNKDGLAKKDYQKWGPLIGIYTGARLNEIAQLHLKDVREEEGVWCFDFNDEGDRKSLKTEASRRIIPVHPQLIELGLMNHLEEMKRRGETKLFPSFTFDPKNGWGRHLSRHFNNTLLPKLGIKNPQLVFHSLRHTVVTMLMQAGIDEPIVQTLVGHTRRGVTQQNYFKRGYTIQQLYGAIQKLDYCLPLRELQVPFGIDTDS
;
A
#
# COMPACT_ATOMS: atom_id res chain seq x y z
N MET A 1 3.17 46.72 12.48
CA MET A 1 3.93 45.48 12.58
C MET A 1 5.32 45.68 12.03
N LEU A 2 6.32 45.76 12.89
CA LEU A 2 7.74 45.86 12.51
C LEU A 2 8.14 44.49 11.94
N ASN A 3 8.35 44.42 10.63
CA ASN A 3 8.94 43.24 9.99
C ASN A 3 10.38 43.07 10.51
N PRO A 4 10.75 41.96 11.10
CA PRO A 4 12.15 41.66 11.35
C PRO A 4 12.86 41.63 10.00
N THR A 5 13.78 42.56 9.77
CA THR A 5 14.52 42.64 8.52
C THR A 5 15.63 41.60 8.53
N TYR A 6 15.29 40.38 8.12
CA TYR A 6 16.30 39.36 7.81
C TYR A 6 17.07 39.68 6.51
N LEU A 7 17.03 40.95 6.06
CA LEU A 7 17.71 41.41 4.84
C LEU A 7 19.04 42.07 5.18
N LEU A 8 20.10 41.61 4.53
CA LEU A 8 21.44 42.19 4.60
C LEU A 8 21.87 42.68 3.22
N ARG A 9 22.40 43.88 3.12
CA ARG A 9 22.97 44.44 1.88
C ARG A 9 24.48 44.26 1.88
N SER A 10 25.03 43.64 0.83
CA SER A 10 26.48 43.53 0.66
C SER A 10 27.12 44.84 0.20
N ARG A 11 28.44 44.94 0.30
CA ARG A 11 29.21 46.08 -0.21
C ARG A 11 29.00 46.31 -1.71
N ALA A 12 28.72 45.26 -2.48
CA ALA A 12 28.38 45.31 -3.91
C ALA A 12 26.91 45.67 -4.19
N GLY A 13 26.11 45.98 -3.16
CA GLY A 13 24.71 46.36 -3.25
C GLY A 13 23.72 45.19 -3.42
N ILE A 14 24.17 43.95 -3.50
CA ILE A 14 23.32 42.74 -3.58
C ILE A 14 22.68 42.49 -2.22
N ILE A 15 21.39 42.17 -2.21
CA ILE A 15 20.64 41.93 -0.99
C ILE A 15 20.55 40.41 -0.72
N TYR A 16 20.80 40.03 0.53
CA TYR A 16 20.76 38.65 1.03
C TYR A 16 19.66 38.53 2.07
N LEU A 17 19.02 37.35 2.11
CA LEU A 17 18.17 36.91 3.22
C LEU A 17 19.06 36.20 4.24
N ARG A 18 18.96 36.59 5.53
CA ARG A 18 19.55 35.88 6.67
C ARG A 18 18.45 35.19 7.43
N TRP A 19 18.36 33.87 7.31
CA TRP A 19 17.35 33.06 7.99
C TRP A 19 17.98 32.43 9.23
N PRO A 20 17.48 32.74 10.45
CA PRO A 20 17.96 32.07 11.66
C PRO A 20 17.50 30.59 11.63
N LEU A 21 18.47 29.68 11.76
CA LEU A 21 18.19 28.26 11.86
C LEU A 21 17.94 27.89 13.33
N PRO A 22 16.77 27.33 13.69
CA PRO A 22 16.53 26.81 15.04
C PRO A 22 17.62 25.84 15.47
N ARG A 23 18.05 25.91 16.75
CA ARG A 23 19.13 25.06 17.28
C ARG A 23 18.89 23.57 17.03
N GLN A 24 17.63 23.15 17.11
CA GLN A 24 17.17 21.76 16.90
C GLN A 24 17.43 21.25 15.47
N LEU A 25 17.49 22.12 14.49
CA LEU A 25 17.77 21.78 13.08
C LEU A 25 19.26 21.82 12.74
N HIS A 26 20.11 22.26 13.65
CA HIS A 26 21.56 22.27 13.44
C HIS A 26 22.19 20.94 13.91
N PRO A 27 23.02 20.24 13.11
CA PRO A 27 23.60 18.95 13.46
C PRO A 27 24.34 18.90 14.81
N GLN A 28 24.87 20.06 15.26
CA GLN A 28 25.58 20.21 16.53
C GLN A 28 24.78 21.00 17.58
N ASN A 29 23.47 21.13 17.42
CA ASN A 29 22.54 21.82 18.33
C ASN A 29 23.01 23.24 18.75
N ARG A 30 23.57 24.01 17.81
CA ARG A 30 24.04 25.39 18.02
C ARG A 30 23.26 26.40 17.20
N ALA A 31 23.20 27.63 17.67
CA ALA A 31 22.61 28.73 16.91
C ALA A 31 23.40 28.98 15.62
N SER A 32 22.73 29.06 14.49
CA SER A 32 23.29 29.34 13.17
C SER A 32 22.32 30.10 12.29
N GLU A 33 22.77 30.55 11.14
CA GLU A 33 21.94 31.25 10.16
C GLU A 33 22.25 30.75 8.74
N ILE A 34 21.22 30.72 7.92
CA ILE A 34 21.35 30.46 6.49
C ILE A 34 21.36 31.80 5.76
N LYS A 35 22.39 32.05 4.94
CA LYS A 35 22.48 33.25 4.08
C LYS A 35 22.18 32.86 2.63
N VAL A 36 21.14 33.46 2.05
CA VAL A 36 20.75 33.24 0.66
C VAL A 36 20.82 34.52 -0.11
N SER A 37 21.52 34.54 -1.23
CA SER A 37 21.53 35.72 -2.14
C SER A 37 20.19 35.83 -2.87
N LEU A 38 19.55 36.97 -2.77
CA LEU A 38 18.32 37.28 -3.50
C LEU A 38 18.56 37.75 -4.94
N GLN A 39 19.81 37.75 -5.37
CA GLN A 39 20.27 38.13 -6.72
C GLN A 39 19.66 39.44 -7.23
N THR A 40 19.40 40.38 -6.33
CA THR A 40 18.81 41.68 -6.65
C THR A 40 19.42 42.80 -5.83
N ARG A 41 19.50 44.00 -6.44
CA ARG A 41 19.86 45.25 -5.77
C ARG A 41 18.63 46.09 -5.44
N ASN A 42 17.45 45.71 -5.97
CA ASN A 42 16.20 46.43 -5.76
C ASN A 42 15.56 46.04 -4.42
N PRO A 43 15.40 47.00 -3.45
CA PRO A 43 14.85 46.72 -2.13
C PRO A 43 13.39 46.17 -2.16
N ARG A 44 12.55 46.69 -3.06
CA ARG A 44 11.14 46.23 -3.18
C ARG A 44 11.05 44.79 -3.68
N LYS A 45 11.89 44.45 -4.67
CA LYS A 45 11.97 43.05 -5.18
C LYS A 45 12.54 42.14 -4.12
N ALA A 46 13.58 42.55 -3.39
CA ALA A 46 14.16 41.78 -2.29
C ALA A 46 13.16 41.53 -1.16
N LEU A 47 12.36 42.53 -0.78
CA LEU A 47 11.34 42.39 0.25
C LEU A 47 10.23 41.41 -0.16
N ARG A 48 9.83 41.38 -1.42
CA ARG A 48 8.84 40.42 -1.93
C ARG A 48 9.38 39.00 -1.91
N LEU A 49 10.63 38.80 -2.37
CA LEU A 49 11.28 37.47 -2.36
C LEU A 49 11.53 36.98 -0.94
N SER A 50 11.97 37.88 -0.02
CA SER A 50 12.21 37.48 1.36
C SER A 50 10.94 37.03 2.07
N ARG A 51 9.78 37.69 1.87
CA ARG A 51 8.50 37.28 2.44
C ARG A 51 8.08 35.86 1.99
N LEU A 52 8.26 35.54 0.70
CA LEU A 52 7.97 34.23 0.17
C LEU A 52 8.90 33.17 0.79
N MET A 53 10.21 33.46 0.86
CA MET A 53 11.20 32.52 1.42
C MET A 53 11.03 32.33 2.93
N ILE A 54 10.65 33.39 3.66
CA ILE A 54 10.33 33.30 5.09
C ILE A 54 9.13 32.39 5.32
N HIS A 55 8.06 32.57 4.55
CA HIS A 55 6.87 31.75 4.65
C HIS A 55 7.18 30.26 4.35
N ILE A 56 7.97 29.99 3.31
CA ILE A 56 8.44 28.63 3.00
C ILE A 56 9.35 28.10 4.12
N GLY A 57 10.24 28.92 4.69
CA GLY A 57 11.11 28.54 5.80
C GLY A 57 10.34 28.21 7.08
N GLU A 58 9.28 28.97 7.39
CA GLU A 58 8.37 28.69 8.50
C GLU A 58 7.59 27.38 8.29
N LEU A 59 7.09 27.14 7.07
CA LEU A 59 6.49 25.86 6.71
C LEU A 59 7.48 24.69 6.87
N TYR A 60 8.73 24.86 6.46
CA TYR A 60 9.78 23.85 6.62
C TYR A 60 10.17 23.63 8.08
N ASN A 61 10.26 24.69 8.88
CA ASN A 61 10.49 24.59 10.31
C ASN A 61 9.35 23.82 10.99
N ASN A 62 8.11 24.14 10.68
CA ASN A 62 6.94 23.46 11.21
C ASN A 62 6.84 22.00 10.72
N LEU A 63 7.16 21.72 9.45
CA LEU A 63 7.24 20.37 8.90
C LEU A 63 8.44 19.58 9.46
N GLY A 64 9.60 20.21 9.64
CA GLY A 64 10.80 19.57 10.19
C GLY A 64 10.66 19.21 11.67
N ILE A 65 9.84 19.94 12.43
CA ILE A 65 9.50 19.63 13.82
C ILE A 65 8.38 18.56 13.88
N ALA A 66 7.47 18.55 12.92
CA ALA A 66 6.34 17.60 12.85
C ALA A 66 6.70 16.20 12.28
N CYS A 67 7.87 16.03 11.65
CA CYS A 67 8.18 14.82 10.87
C CYS A 67 9.08 13.79 11.57
N ARG A 68 9.34 13.88 12.89
CA ARG A 68 10.26 12.93 13.54
C ARG A 68 9.59 11.73 14.19
N MET A 69 8.31 11.79 14.53
CA MET A 69 7.57 10.64 15.03
C MET A 69 6.14 10.62 14.50
N ASP A 70 5.75 9.50 13.88
CA ASP A 70 4.37 9.23 13.50
C ASP A 70 3.56 8.79 14.74
N TYR A 71 2.33 9.30 14.89
CA TYR A 71 1.40 8.90 15.95
C TYR A 71 1.25 7.38 16.06
N GLN A 72 1.28 6.66 14.95
CA GLN A 72 1.20 5.20 14.94
C GLN A 72 2.43 4.56 15.64
N ALA A 73 3.62 5.09 15.42
CA ALA A 73 4.85 4.63 16.09
C ALA A 73 4.79 4.94 17.60
N LEU A 74 4.31 6.13 17.97
CA LEU A 74 4.10 6.54 19.36
C LEU A 74 3.13 5.60 20.07
N ARG A 75 1.98 5.34 19.46
CA ARG A 75 0.95 4.43 19.99
C ARG A 75 1.48 3.01 20.18
N THR A 76 2.29 2.53 19.26
CA THR A 76 2.93 1.20 19.36
C THR A 76 3.88 1.15 20.56
N THR A 77 4.70 2.20 20.76
CA THR A 77 5.61 2.31 21.91
C THR A 77 4.86 2.32 23.23
N LEU A 78 3.76 3.06 23.31
CA LEU A 78 2.87 3.08 24.50
C LEU A 78 2.25 1.70 24.78
N GLN A 79 1.73 1.04 23.77
CA GLN A 79 1.15 -0.30 23.93
C GLN A 79 2.20 -1.30 24.42
N ASP A 80 3.41 -1.25 23.91
CA ASP A 80 4.52 -2.13 24.32
C ASP A 80 4.98 -1.81 25.75
N HIS A 81 4.98 -0.54 26.16
CA HIS A 81 5.28 -0.13 27.52
C HIS A 81 4.30 -0.74 28.53
N PHE A 82 3.00 -0.51 28.33
CA PHE A 82 1.98 -1.01 29.25
C PHE A 82 1.85 -2.53 29.22
N ARG A 83 2.12 -3.17 28.09
CA ARG A 83 2.20 -4.64 27.99
C ARG A 83 3.33 -5.19 28.85
N LYS A 84 4.52 -4.60 28.81
CA LYS A 84 5.66 -5.01 29.65
C LYS A 84 5.37 -4.84 31.13
N LEU A 85 4.78 -3.71 31.53
CA LEU A 85 4.39 -3.47 32.92
C LEU A 85 3.36 -4.51 33.40
N ARG A 86 2.37 -4.83 32.58
CA ARG A 86 1.37 -5.85 32.91
C ARG A 86 1.99 -7.23 33.08
N GLU A 87 2.86 -7.64 32.19
CA GLU A 87 3.53 -8.96 32.29
C GLU A 87 4.46 -9.03 33.54
N GLN A 88 5.13 -7.95 33.89
CA GLN A 88 5.92 -7.86 35.13
C GLN A 88 5.03 -7.99 36.37
N ALA A 89 3.86 -7.32 36.38
CA ALA A 89 2.91 -7.43 37.48
C ALA A 89 2.35 -8.86 37.61
N LYS A 90 2.02 -9.52 36.51
CA LYS A 90 1.58 -10.91 36.50
C LYS A 90 2.63 -11.86 37.06
N VAL A 91 3.86 -11.77 36.62
CA VAL A 91 4.97 -12.58 37.14
C VAL A 91 5.11 -12.42 38.67
N LYS A 92 4.93 -11.19 39.18
CA LYS A 92 4.96 -10.92 40.61
C LYS A 92 3.77 -11.59 41.33
N ILE A 93 2.57 -11.47 40.80
CA ILE A 93 1.34 -12.08 41.34
C ILE A 93 1.47 -13.61 41.35
N ASP A 94 1.94 -14.22 40.26
CA ASP A 94 2.15 -15.67 40.16
C ASP A 94 3.17 -16.19 41.17
N ALA A 95 4.26 -15.43 41.40
CA ALA A 95 5.31 -15.80 42.35
C ALA A 95 4.83 -15.72 43.82
N THR A 96 3.84 -14.86 44.12
CA THR A 96 3.37 -14.62 45.48
C THR A 96 1.98 -15.18 45.78
N GLY A 97 1.29 -15.70 44.76
CA GLY A 97 -0.08 -16.20 44.83
C GLY A 97 -1.15 -15.10 45.00
N GLY A 98 -0.77 -13.85 44.77
CA GLY A 98 -1.64 -12.69 44.83
C GLY A 98 -0.90 -11.41 45.23
N LEU A 99 -1.58 -10.27 45.21
CA LEU A 99 -1.07 -9.00 45.72
C LEU A 99 -1.18 -8.95 47.27
N ASN A 100 -0.15 -8.44 47.92
CA ASN A 100 -0.31 -8.12 49.35
C ASN A 100 -1.30 -6.97 49.55
N ALA A 101 -1.83 -6.80 50.78
CA ALA A 101 -2.86 -5.81 51.08
C ALA A 101 -2.47 -4.37 50.73
N LEU A 102 -1.18 -4.02 50.88
CA LEU A 102 -0.67 -2.70 50.57
C LEU A 102 -0.62 -2.48 49.03
N ASP A 103 -0.03 -3.41 48.29
CA ASP A 103 0.03 -3.34 46.83
C ASP A 103 -1.39 -3.29 46.22
N LYS A 104 -2.31 -4.11 46.72
CA LYS A 104 -3.72 -4.13 46.28
C LYS A 104 -4.40 -2.79 46.52
N SER A 105 -4.21 -2.19 47.71
CA SER A 105 -4.73 -0.85 48.04
C SER A 105 -4.15 0.22 47.10
N VAL A 106 -2.88 0.14 46.75
CA VAL A 106 -2.22 1.05 45.79
C VAL A 106 -2.84 0.91 44.39
N TYR A 107 -3.05 -0.30 43.90
CA TYR A 107 -3.68 -0.51 42.59
C TYR A 107 -5.14 -0.03 42.55
N LEU A 108 -5.92 -0.27 43.62
CA LEU A 108 -7.32 0.21 43.74
C LEU A 108 -7.39 1.74 43.76
N SER A 109 -6.53 2.39 44.54
CA SER A 109 -6.43 3.84 44.58
C SER A 109 -5.98 4.41 43.24
N SER A 110 -5.02 3.76 42.59
CA SER A 110 -4.54 4.14 41.27
C SER A 110 -5.62 4.01 40.19
N LEU A 111 -6.49 2.99 40.30
CA LEU A 111 -7.60 2.83 39.36
C LEU A 111 -8.61 3.98 39.50
N ALA A 112 -9.00 4.31 40.76
CA ALA A 112 -9.94 5.40 41.03
C ALA A 112 -9.40 6.75 40.52
N ILE A 113 -8.10 7.03 40.73
CA ILE A 113 -7.44 8.23 40.22
C ILE A 113 -7.43 8.23 38.68
N ALA A 114 -7.08 7.11 38.08
CA ALA A 114 -7.00 7.01 36.61
C ALA A 114 -8.37 7.09 35.94
N GLU A 115 -9.42 6.59 36.55
CA GLU A 115 -10.81 6.75 36.07
C GLU A 115 -11.23 8.21 36.14
N HIS A 116 -11.02 8.86 37.28
CA HIS A 116 -11.32 10.28 37.45
C HIS A 116 -10.52 11.17 36.49
N ALA A 117 -9.23 10.92 36.33
CA ALA A 117 -8.36 11.66 35.40
C ALA A 117 -8.76 11.53 33.92
N ASN A 118 -9.35 10.40 33.51
CA ASN A 118 -9.86 10.21 32.15
C ASN A 118 -11.22 10.88 31.91
N GLU A 119 -12.01 11.15 32.97
CA GLU A 119 -13.33 11.79 32.87
C GLU A 119 -13.26 13.30 32.99
N THR A 120 -12.37 13.81 33.83
CA THR A 120 -12.33 15.23 34.25
C THR A 120 -11.08 15.96 33.80
N ASP A 121 -10.19 15.30 33.05
CA ASP A 121 -8.88 15.83 32.62
C ASP A 121 -7.98 16.32 33.75
N THR A 122 -8.11 15.72 34.95
CA THR A 122 -7.28 15.99 36.12
C THR A 122 -5.96 15.19 36.05
N PRO A 123 -4.90 15.57 36.82
CA PRO A 123 -3.64 14.86 36.84
C PRO A 123 -3.75 13.42 37.33
N LEU A 124 -2.94 12.51 36.73
CA LEU A 124 -2.80 11.10 37.14
C LEU A 124 -2.13 10.92 38.52
N SER A 125 -1.53 11.95 39.07
CA SER A 125 -0.79 11.89 40.33
C SER A 125 -1.02 13.13 41.17
N PHE A 126 -1.25 12.95 42.47
CA PHE A 126 -1.33 14.05 43.44
C PHE A 126 0.03 14.70 43.73
N THR A 127 1.12 14.06 43.36
CA THR A 127 2.49 14.49 43.71
C THR A 127 3.31 14.95 42.53
N ARG A 128 2.81 14.77 41.31
CA ARG A 128 3.53 15.09 40.05
C ARG A 128 2.55 15.60 39.00
N SER A 129 2.99 16.56 38.21
CA SER A 129 2.23 17.01 37.04
C SER A 129 2.22 15.94 35.96
N ASP A 130 1.20 15.93 35.08
CA ASP A 130 1.15 15.05 33.92
C ASP A 130 2.29 15.36 32.96
N ASP A 131 2.70 16.62 32.84
CA ASP A 131 3.90 17.05 32.12
C ASP A 131 5.17 16.30 32.54
N ASP A 132 5.39 16.09 33.86
CA ASP A 132 6.53 15.33 34.37
C ASP A 132 6.45 13.86 33.99
N LEU A 133 5.26 13.28 33.94
CA LEU A 133 5.06 11.89 33.52
C LEU A 133 5.31 11.72 32.03
N VAL A 134 4.79 12.64 31.23
CA VAL A 134 4.99 12.66 29.78
C VAL A 134 6.47 12.90 29.45
N ALA A 135 7.12 13.85 30.12
CA ALA A 135 8.53 14.15 29.90
C ALA A 135 9.42 12.94 30.20
N ARG A 136 9.16 12.21 31.31
CA ARG A 136 9.89 10.97 31.62
C ARG A 136 9.64 9.86 30.62
N PHE A 137 8.45 9.73 30.10
CA PHE A 137 8.15 8.76 29.07
C PHE A 137 8.90 9.08 27.77
N ILE A 138 8.94 10.35 27.39
CA ILE A 138 9.69 10.86 26.24
C ILE A 138 11.18 10.56 26.40
N ASP A 139 11.75 10.87 27.57
CA ASP A 139 13.18 10.64 27.86
C ASP A 139 13.52 9.15 27.89
N HIS A 140 12.71 8.32 28.58
CA HIS A 140 12.93 6.87 28.70
C HIS A 140 12.96 6.15 27.34
N TYR A 141 12.13 6.57 26.39
CA TYR A 141 12.08 6.00 25.04
C TYR A 141 12.83 6.81 24.00
N SER A 142 13.51 7.89 24.41
CA SER A 142 14.23 8.82 23.52
C SER A 142 13.35 9.29 22.36
N LEU A 143 12.11 9.67 22.68
CA LEU A 143 11.12 10.08 21.68
C LEU A 143 11.35 11.53 21.25
N ASP A 144 11.18 11.82 19.97
CA ASP A 144 11.28 13.17 19.43
C ASP A 144 9.90 13.83 19.35
N VAL A 145 9.36 14.16 20.52
CA VAL A 145 8.06 14.82 20.70
C VAL A 145 8.28 16.15 21.42
N ALA A 146 8.00 17.26 20.73
CA ALA A 146 8.15 18.58 21.30
C ALA A 146 6.94 18.95 22.18
N LYS A 147 7.20 19.62 23.31
CA LYS A 147 6.17 20.17 24.19
C LYS A 147 5.30 21.19 23.42
N GLU A 148 4.02 21.30 23.75
CA GLU A 148 3.04 22.19 23.09
C GLU A 148 2.71 21.83 21.63
N THR A 149 2.85 20.55 21.24
CA THR A 149 2.38 20.04 19.96
C THR A 149 1.14 19.17 20.15
N ASP A 150 0.30 19.08 19.10
CA ASP A 150 -0.87 18.16 19.09
C ASP A 150 -0.48 16.72 19.44
N LEU A 151 0.73 16.30 19.03
CA LEU A 151 1.27 14.98 19.33
C LEU A 151 1.60 14.81 20.83
N TYR A 152 2.08 15.87 21.51
CA TYR A 152 2.34 15.88 22.93
C TYR A 152 1.04 15.74 23.74
N GLU A 153 0.02 16.54 23.39
CA GLU A 153 -1.31 16.43 24.04
C GLU A 153 -1.96 15.06 23.80
N GLN A 154 -1.78 14.51 22.60
CA GLN A 154 -2.28 13.17 22.30
C GLN A 154 -1.54 12.10 23.10
N LEU A 155 -0.21 12.23 23.27
CA LEU A 155 0.60 11.35 24.11
C LEU A 155 0.13 11.38 25.56
N GLU A 156 -0.14 12.55 26.12
CA GLU A 156 -0.65 12.70 27.47
C GLU A 156 -1.99 11.97 27.66
N ARG A 157 -2.94 12.21 26.76
CA ARG A 157 -4.25 11.51 26.77
C ARG A 157 -4.10 9.99 26.66
N ASP A 158 -3.23 9.52 25.83
CA ASP A 158 -3.03 8.08 25.60
C ASP A 158 -2.24 7.42 26.75
N ILE A 159 -1.37 8.13 27.48
CA ILE A 159 -0.75 7.67 28.72
C ILE A 159 -1.84 7.47 29.79
N LYS A 160 -2.75 8.44 29.98
CA LYS A 160 -3.88 8.33 30.92
C LYS A 160 -4.75 7.10 30.62
N ARG A 161 -5.11 6.91 29.35
CA ARG A 161 -5.91 5.74 28.89
C ARG A 161 -5.18 4.42 29.08
N GLY A 162 -3.90 4.37 28.71
CA GLY A 162 -3.07 3.18 28.83
C GLY A 162 -2.84 2.78 30.27
N TYR A 163 -2.59 3.75 31.16
CA TYR A 163 -2.42 3.50 32.59
C TYR A 163 -3.69 2.95 33.24
N ARG A 164 -4.85 3.56 32.97
CA ARG A 164 -6.14 3.04 33.44
C ARG A 164 -6.35 1.60 33.02
N ARG A 165 -6.08 1.28 31.76
CA ARG A 165 -6.24 -0.10 31.25
C ARG A 165 -5.27 -1.06 31.91
N TYR A 166 -4.01 -0.68 32.08
CA TYR A 166 -3.00 -1.47 32.76
C TYR A 166 -3.41 -1.84 34.20
N VAL A 167 -3.82 -0.85 34.99
CA VAL A 167 -4.22 -1.07 36.39
C VAL A 167 -5.43 -2.00 36.45
N LYS A 168 -6.43 -1.79 35.60
CA LYS A 168 -7.62 -2.63 35.51
C LYS A 168 -7.30 -4.08 35.16
N ASP A 169 -6.40 -4.29 34.19
CA ASP A 169 -5.97 -5.63 33.76
C ASP A 169 -5.18 -6.37 34.87
N VAL A 170 -4.37 -5.65 35.66
CA VAL A 170 -3.63 -6.23 36.82
C VAL A 170 -4.57 -6.67 37.93
N LEU A 171 -5.55 -5.82 38.30
CA LEU A 171 -6.54 -6.17 39.33
C LEU A 171 -7.45 -7.33 38.88
N ALA A 172 -7.86 -7.36 37.63
CA ALA A 172 -8.65 -8.46 37.09
C ALA A 172 -7.85 -9.79 37.07
N TYR A 173 -6.54 -9.72 36.77
CA TYR A 173 -5.69 -10.88 36.84
C TYR A 173 -5.50 -11.36 38.29
N GLU A 174 -5.25 -10.46 39.21
CA GLU A 174 -5.14 -10.78 40.65
C GLU A 174 -6.40 -11.45 41.18
N ALA A 175 -7.58 -10.92 40.83
CA ALA A 175 -8.85 -11.54 41.20
C ALA A 175 -8.95 -12.98 40.69
N SER A 176 -8.57 -13.21 39.43
CA SER A 176 -8.61 -14.58 38.83
C SER A 176 -7.65 -15.57 39.46
N VAL A 177 -6.56 -15.11 40.09
CA VAL A 177 -5.59 -15.98 40.81
C VAL A 177 -6.00 -16.25 42.23
N THR A 178 -6.66 -15.28 42.89
CA THR A 178 -7.05 -15.36 44.30
C THR A 178 -8.44 -15.89 44.55
N GLU A 179 -9.29 -16.00 43.55
CA GLU A 179 -10.65 -16.51 43.64
C GLU A 179 -10.60 -18.06 43.62
N TYR A 180 -10.65 -18.68 44.82
CA TYR A 180 -10.80 -20.12 44.96
C TYR A 180 -12.29 -20.45 44.96
N ASP A 181 -12.72 -21.35 44.07
CA ASP A 181 -14.02 -21.97 44.13
C ASP A 181 -13.99 -23.04 45.22
N LEU A 182 -14.54 -22.69 46.39
CA LEU A 182 -14.59 -23.57 47.57
C LEU A 182 -15.89 -24.38 47.63
N ASP A 183 -16.78 -24.24 46.66
CA ASP A 183 -17.98 -25.06 46.63
C ASP A 183 -17.55 -26.52 46.41
N PRO A 184 -17.97 -27.48 47.32
CA PRO A 184 -17.66 -28.86 47.17
C PRO A 184 -18.26 -29.33 45.85
N ILE A 185 -17.42 -29.89 44.98
CA ILE A 185 -17.85 -30.54 43.74
C ILE A 185 -18.96 -31.51 44.16
N PRO A 186 -20.23 -31.31 43.79
CA PRO A 186 -21.30 -32.25 44.11
C PRO A 186 -20.85 -33.60 43.53
N ASN A 187 -20.88 -34.62 44.40
CA ASN A 187 -20.55 -35.99 44.07
C ASN A 187 -21.65 -36.52 43.13
N VAL A 188 -21.64 -36.05 41.89
CA VAL A 188 -22.52 -36.50 40.83
C VAL A 188 -21.87 -37.72 40.24
N LEU A 189 -22.39 -38.88 40.63
CA LEU A 189 -22.29 -40.09 39.86
C LEU A 189 -22.50 -39.75 38.37
N PRO A 190 -21.78 -40.39 37.45
CA PRO A 190 -21.76 -39.97 36.05
C PRO A 190 -23.11 -40.24 35.38
N HIS A 191 -24.05 -39.33 35.53
CA HIS A 191 -25.05 -39.14 34.50
C HIS A 191 -24.34 -38.38 33.39
N SER A 192 -24.14 -39.06 32.29
CA SER A 192 -23.66 -38.54 31.04
C SER A 192 -24.57 -37.42 30.53
N GLN A 193 -24.48 -36.26 31.15
CA GLN A 193 -24.67 -35.02 30.42
C GLN A 193 -23.29 -34.66 29.87
N ALA A 194 -23.13 -34.84 28.59
CA ALA A 194 -22.00 -34.39 27.86
C ALA A 194 -21.77 -32.90 28.29
N VAL A 195 -20.75 -32.66 29.13
CA VAL A 195 -20.08 -31.39 29.14
C VAL A 195 -19.78 -31.18 27.66
N SER A 196 -20.46 -30.23 27.04
CA SER A 196 -20.14 -29.84 25.68
C SER A 196 -18.70 -29.36 25.73
N VAL A 197 -17.76 -30.28 25.51
CA VAL A 197 -16.40 -29.94 25.13
C VAL A 197 -16.62 -28.91 24.02
N PRO A 198 -16.16 -27.64 24.16
CA PRO A 198 -16.39 -26.67 23.11
C PRO A 198 -15.99 -27.32 21.82
N ALA A 199 -16.95 -27.42 20.90
CA ALA A 199 -16.84 -28.27 19.72
C ALA A 199 -15.47 -28.00 19.08
N ARG A 200 -14.71 -29.10 18.87
CA ARG A 200 -13.40 -29.01 18.21
C ARG A 200 -13.54 -28.14 16.97
N MET A 201 -12.74 -27.08 16.87
CA MET A 201 -12.76 -26.18 15.72
C MET A 201 -11.58 -26.54 14.83
N SER A 202 -11.84 -27.27 13.78
CA SER A 202 -10.80 -27.69 12.83
C SER A 202 -10.31 -26.54 11.97
N LEU A 203 -9.08 -26.63 11.47
CA LEU A 203 -8.51 -25.64 10.57
C LEU A 203 -9.35 -25.49 9.29
N VAL A 204 -9.91 -26.58 8.78
CA VAL A 204 -10.76 -26.54 7.59
C VAL A 204 -12.08 -25.80 7.84
N GLU A 205 -12.69 -25.96 9.01
CA GLU A 205 -13.92 -25.22 9.38
C GLU A 205 -13.65 -23.71 9.49
N VAL A 206 -12.55 -23.31 10.13
CA VAL A 206 -12.13 -21.91 10.24
C VAL A 206 -11.85 -21.31 8.86
N ILE A 207 -11.17 -22.03 7.99
CA ILE A 207 -10.90 -21.56 6.62
C ILE A 207 -12.20 -21.39 5.84
N ASN A 208 -13.12 -22.37 5.90
CA ASN A 208 -14.39 -22.30 5.18
C ASN A 208 -15.25 -21.13 5.68
N GLY A 209 -15.41 -20.94 6.98
CA GLY A 209 -16.15 -19.82 7.54
C GLY A 209 -15.57 -18.46 7.11
N TYR A 210 -14.24 -18.35 7.08
CA TYR A 210 -13.58 -17.14 6.59
C TYR A 210 -13.84 -16.89 5.10
N ILE A 211 -13.76 -17.93 4.27
CA ILE A 211 -14.01 -17.84 2.83
C ILE A 211 -15.46 -17.42 2.56
N ASP A 212 -16.41 -18.05 3.25
CA ASP A 212 -17.84 -17.80 3.06
C ASP A 212 -18.18 -16.33 3.40
N GLU A 213 -17.69 -15.82 4.54
CA GLU A 213 -17.88 -14.42 4.90
C GLU A 213 -17.27 -13.45 3.86
N LYS A 214 -16.09 -13.78 3.32
CA LYS A 214 -15.46 -12.96 2.27
C LYS A 214 -16.20 -12.99 0.95
N ARG A 215 -16.85 -14.10 0.62
CA ARG A 215 -17.71 -14.25 -0.57
C ARG A 215 -19.01 -13.47 -0.42
N ASP A 216 -19.67 -13.59 0.71
CA ASP A 216 -20.92 -12.88 1.02
C ASP A 216 -20.71 -11.36 0.94
N GLY A 217 -19.62 -10.88 1.47
CA GLY A 217 -19.22 -9.47 1.40
C GLY A 217 -18.68 -9.02 0.04
N LYS A 218 -18.55 -9.93 -0.97
CA LYS A 218 -17.91 -9.66 -2.28
C LYS A 218 -16.53 -8.98 -2.15
N ASN A 219 -15.80 -9.34 -1.12
CA ASN A 219 -14.55 -8.67 -0.73
C ASN A 219 -13.36 -9.04 -1.62
N TRP A 220 -13.46 -10.09 -2.42
CA TRP A 220 -12.37 -10.56 -3.27
C TRP A 220 -12.73 -10.53 -4.75
N ALA A 221 -11.82 -10.02 -5.58
CA ALA A 221 -11.85 -10.29 -7.00
C ALA A 221 -11.47 -11.76 -7.26
N ASN A 222 -12.01 -12.38 -8.32
CA ASN A 222 -11.81 -13.80 -8.67
C ASN A 222 -10.35 -14.27 -8.61
N LYS A 223 -9.42 -13.43 -9.06
CA LYS A 223 -7.99 -13.73 -9.02
C LYS A 223 -7.46 -13.78 -7.59
N THR A 224 -7.86 -12.82 -6.74
CA THR A 224 -7.45 -12.76 -5.34
C THR A 224 -8.00 -13.96 -4.58
N GLU A 225 -9.25 -14.32 -4.81
CA GLU A 225 -9.86 -15.51 -4.23
C GLU A 225 -9.08 -16.77 -4.62
N SER A 226 -8.83 -17.00 -5.91
CA SER A 226 -8.04 -18.12 -6.38
C SER A 226 -6.63 -18.20 -5.76
N GLU A 227 -5.97 -17.05 -5.55
CA GLU A 227 -4.67 -16.99 -4.87
C GLU A 227 -4.82 -17.37 -3.38
N LYS A 228 -5.82 -16.81 -2.68
CA LYS A 228 -6.07 -17.09 -1.26
C LYS A 228 -6.43 -18.55 -1.03
N LEU A 229 -7.29 -19.14 -1.87
CA LEU A 229 -7.62 -20.56 -1.81
C LEU A 229 -6.35 -21.42 -1.92
N GLY A 230 -5.48 -21.14 -2.89
CA GLY A 230 -4.21 -21.87 -3.01
C GLY A 230 -3.30 -21.71 -1.78
N HIS A 231 -3.31 -20.54 -1.12
CA HIS A 231 -2.57 -20.35 0.13
C HIS A 231 -3.15 -21.20 1.26
N PHE A 232 -4.47 -21.28 1.39
CA PHE A 232 -5.12 -22.06 2.45
C PHE A 232 -5.00 -23.57 2.22
N GLU A 233 -5.01 -24.05 0.97
CA GLU A 233 -4.70 -25.45 0.68
C GLU A 233 -3.31 -25.84 1.18
N LEU A 234 -2.30 -25.01 0.91
CA LEU A 234 -0.95 -25.25 1.43
C LEU A 234 -0.90 -25.21 2.96
N LEU A 235 -1.66 -24.31 3.61
CA LEU A 235 -1.73 -24.26 5.07
C LEU A 235 -2.29 -25.55 5.65
N LYS A 236 -3.36 -26.10 5.04
CA LYS A 236 -3.95 -27.41 5.41
C LYS A 236 -2.96 -28.56 5.19
N GLU A 237 -2.19 -28.52 4.11
CA GLU A 237 -1.16 -29.53 3.82
C GLU A 237 -0.04 -29.54 4.88
N ILE A 238 0.37 -28.36 5.37
CA ILE A 238 1.46 -28.23 6.36
C ILE A 238 1.01 -28.58 7.79
N LEU A 239 -0.18 -28.12 8.19
CA LEU A 239 -0.66 -28.22 9.57
C LEU A 239 -1.63 -29.36 9.81
N GLY A 240 -2.26 -29.89 8.75
CA GLY A 240 -3.37 -30.84 8.83
C GLY A 240 -4.73 -30.15 8.84
N ALA A 241 -5.61 -30.54 7.91
CA ALA A 241 -6.94 -29.92 7.74
C ALA A 241 -7.82 -30.05 9.00
N GLU A 242 -7.75 -31.21 9.65
CA GLU A 242 -8.56 -31.57 10.82
C GLU A 242 -7.93 -31.14 12.16
N ARG A 243 -6.81 -30.42 12.14
CA ARG A 243 -6.16 -29.97 13.37
C ARG A 243 -6.97 -28.89 14.06
N ASP A 244 -7.19 -29.02 15.35
CA ASP A 244 -7.86 -28.00 16.15
C ASP A 244 -7.00 -26.72 16.19
N VAL A 245 -7.56 -25.61 15.72
CA VAL A 245 -6.85 -24.32 15.64
C VAL A 245 -6.43 -23.77 17.00
N ARG A 246 -7.12 -24.13 18.06
CA ARG A 246 -6.81 -23.72 19.45
C ARG A 246 -5.57 -24.41 20.01
N LEU A 247 -5.20 -25.58 19.43
CA LEU A 247 -4.00 -26.34 19.81
C LEU A 247 -2.77 -25.95 18.99
N LEU A 248 -2.91 -24.98 18.07
CA LEU A 248 -1.78 -24.48 17.31
C LEU A 248 -0.90 -23.59 18.19
N SER A 249 0.40 -23.75 18.03
CA SER A 249 1.44 -23.05 18.79
C SER A 249 2.25 -22.09 17.91
N PRO A 250 3.03 -21.18 18.50
CA PRO A 250 3.99 -20.37 17.74
C PRO A 250 5.02 -21.21 16.97
N MET A 251 5.32 -22.44 17.42
CA MET A 251 6.20 -23.35 16.71
C MET A 251 5.56 -23.86 15.40
N ASP A 252 4.25 -24.06 15.39
CA ASP A 252 3.52 -24.45 14.17
C ASP A 252 3.56 -23.31 13.14
N ALA A 253 3.34 -22.07 13.56
CA ALA A 253 3.47 -20.90 12.69
C ALA A 253 4.90 -20.70 12.17
N LYS A 254 5.91 -20.98 13.00
CA LYS A 254 7.31 -21.00 12.58
C LYS A 254 7.57 -22.11 11.56
N LYS A 255 7.06 -23.32 11.78
CA LYS A 255 7.14 -24.43 10.82
C LYS A 255 6.57 -24.04 9.46
N VAL A 256 5.39 -23.41 9.43
CA VAL A 256 4.80 -22.89 8.18
C VAL A 256 5.72 -21.90 7.49
N LYS A 257 6.26 -20.92 8.22
CA LYS A 257 7.20 -19.93 7.67
C LYS A 257 8.47 -20.58 7.10
N ASP A 258 9.05 -21.54 7.81
CA ASP A 258 10.26 -22.23 7.36
C ASP A 258 9.99 -23.09 6.13
N THR A 259 8.84 -23.79 6.08
CA THR A 259 8.37 -24.51 4.89
C THR A 259 8.22 -23.57 3.68
N LEU A 260 7.58 -22.42 3.84
CA LEU A 260 7.41 -21.44 2.76
C LEU A 260 8.74 -20.95 2.19
N ARG A 261 9.79 -20.83 3.00
CA ARG A 261 11.12 -20.39 2.55
C ARG A 261 11.80 -21.36 1.60
N VAL A 262 11.45 -22.63 1.69
CA VAL A 262 11.99 -23.69 0.83
C VAL A 262 10.98 -24.23 -0.18
N TYR A 263 9.75 -23.67 -0.19
CA TYR A 263 8.67 -24.09 -1.07
C TYR A 263 8.95 -23.74 -2.53
N PRO A 264 8.70 -24.67 -3.49
CA PRO A 264 8.99 -24.46 -4.89
C PRO A 264 8.06 -23.45 -5.56
N VAL A 265 8.63 -22.65 -6.46
CA VAL A 265 7.87 -21.76 -7.35
C VAL A 265 7.06 -22.59 -8.35
N ASN A 266 5.79 -22.20 -8.59
CA ASN A 266 4.92 -22.82 -9.59
C ASN A 266 4.82 -24.36 -9.47
N ARG A 267 4.66 -24.89 -8.25
CA ARG A 267 4.60 -26.32 -7.94
C ARG A 267 3.80 -27.13 -8.98
N GLU A 268 2.59 -26.69 -9.30
CA GLU A 268 1.69 -27.42 -10.21
C GLU A 268 2.11 -27.35 -11.69
N LYS A 269 3.02 -26.47 -12.06
CA LYS A 269 3.50 -26.28 -13.45
C LYS A 269 4.86 -26.93 -13.69
N ASN A 270 5.60 -27.25 -12.65
CA ASN A 270 6.91 -27.85 -12.75
C ASN A 270 6.79 -29.37 -12.73
N GLU A 271 7.35 -30.05 -13.73
CA GLU A 271 7.31 -31.53 -13.84
C GLU A 271 7.87 -32.25 -12.62
N ALA A 272 8.91 -31.70 -12.02
CA ALA A 272 9.55 -32.28 -10.84
C ALA A 272 8.69 -32.20 -9.58
N THR A 273 7.76 -31.24 -9.49
CA THR A 273 6.98 -30.94 -8.27
C THR A 273 5.48 -31.11 -8.41
N ARG A 274 4.96 -31.30 -9.64
CA ARG A 274 3.52 -31.46 -9.88
C ARG A 274 3.00 -32.81 -9.37
N GLY A 275 1.71 -32.85 -9.02
CA GLY A 275 0.99 -34.07 -8.65
C GLY A 275 0.96 -34.33 -7.15
N SER A 276 0.53 -35.54 -6.77
CA SER A 276 0.24 -35.94 -5.39
C SER A 276 1.48 -36.37 -4.57
N ARG A 277 2.65 -35.83 -4.87
CA ARG A 277 3.87 -36.13 -4.08
C ARG A 277 3.75 -35.52 -2.69
N PRO A 278 4.19 -36.23 -1.64
CA PRO A 278 4.27 -35.69 -0.29
C PRO A 278 5.07 -34.40 -0.25
N LEU A 279 4.61 -33.43 0.55
CA LEU A 279 5.27 -32.14 0.68
C LEU A 279 6.74 -32.27 1.09
N SER A 280 7.07 -33.21 1.98
CA SER A 280 8.44 -33.49 2.43
C SER A 280 9.38 -33.81 1.27
N GLU A 281 8.95 -34.66 0.34
CA GLU A 281 9.78 -35.04 -0.83
C GLU A 281 10.00 -33.84 -1.77
N ILE A 282 8.97 -32.98 -1.94
CA ILE A 282 9.04 -31.81 -2.83
C ILE A 282 9.99 -30.74 -2.29
N LEU A 283 10.03 -30.56 -0.97
CA LEU A 283 10.87 -29.55 -0.32
C LEU A 283 12.36 -29.87 -0.42
N ASP A 284 12.71 -31.15 -0.48
CA ASP A 284 14.08 -31.64 -0.52
C ASP A 284 14.65 -31.76 -1.94
N LEU A 285 13.84 -31.52 -3.00
CA LEU A 285 14.28 -31.62 -4.38
C LEU A 285 15.38 -30.59 -4.69
N PRO A 286 16.56 -31.06 -5.16
CA PRO A 286 17.65 -30.17 -5.55
C PRO A 286 17.35 -29.45 -6.86
N GLY A 287 17.88 -28.23 -7.02
CA GLY A 287 17.79 -27.48 -8.30
C GLY A 287 16.42 -26.87 -8.61
N VAL A 288 15.40 -27.07 -7.77
CA VAL A 288 14.07 -26.47 -7.97
C VAL A 288 14.06 -25.03 -7.44
N PRO A 289 13.67 -24.03 -8.26
CA PRO A 289 13.57 -22.65 -7.82
C PRO A 289 12.56 -22.49 -6.66
N LYS A 290 12.96 -21.79 -5.62
CA LYS A 290 12.15 -21.57 -4.41
C LYS A 290 11.40 -20.24 -4.45
N LEU A 291 10.35 -20.10 -3.63
CA LEU A 291 9.58 -18.86 -3.54
C LEU A 291 10.47 -17.68 -3.17
N HIS A 292 10.29 -16.59 -3.90
CA HIS A 292 10.89 -15.30 -3.52
C HIS A 292 10.26 -14.77 -2.24
N THR A 293 11.03 -14.04 -1.42
CA THR A 293 10.56 -13.50 -0.12
C THR A 293 9.27 -12.71 -0.21
N THR A 294 9.06 -11.97 -1.31
CA THR A 294 7.79 -11.25 -1.56
C THR A 294 6.60 -12.21 -1.65
N SER A 295 6.79 -13.38 -2.27
CA SER A 295 5.74 -14.41 -2.36
C SER A 295 5.51 -15.08 -1.01
N VAL A 296 6.57 -15.42 -0.27
CA VAL A 296 6.48 -15.93 1.11
C VAL A 296 5.65 -14.97 1.98
N ASN A 297 5.95 -13.68 1.90
CA ASN A 297 5.21 -12.65 2.67
C ASN A 297 3.73 -12.56 2.28
N LYS A 298 3.36 -12.82 1.01
CA LYS A 298 1.95 -12.89 0.61
C LYS A 298 1.20 -14.06 1.26
N TYR A 299 1.83 -15.23 1.36
CA TYR A 299 1.28 -16.37 2.09
C TYR A 299 1.09 -16.02 3.57
N LEU A 300 2.15 -15.51 4.22
CA LEU A 300 2.09 -15.12 5.63
C LEU A 300 1.03 -14.04 5.89
N GLN A 301 0.85 -13.09 4.97
CA GLN A 301 -0.23 -12.10 5.04
C GLN A 301 -1.61 -12.78 4.98
N SER A 302 -1.81 -13.75 4.08
CA SER A 302 -3.08 -14.47 3.97
C SER A 302 -3.42 -15.23 5.24
N TYR A 303 -2.42 -15.87 5.87
CA TYR A 303 -2.58 -16.58 7.13
C TYR A 303 -2.81 -15.61 8.29
N GLY A 304 -2.11 -14.47 8.30
CA GLY A 304 -2.35 -13.39 9.26
C GLY A 304 -3.76 -12.84 9.18
N ASP A 305 -4.31 -12.64 7.97
CA ASP A 305 -5.68 -12.17 7.76
C ASP A 305 -6.70 -13.22 8.28
N LEU A 306 -6.49 -14.52 7.97
CA LEU A 306 -7.31 -15.61 8.44
C LEU A 306 -7.33 -15.70 9.97
N PHE A 307 -6.16 -15.70 10.61
CA PHE A 307 -6.06 -15.81 12.07
C PHE A 307 -6.49 -14.53 12.81
N ASN A 308 -6.45 -13.36 12.17
CA ASN A 308 -7.10 -12.16 12.70
C ASN A 308 -8.61 -12.32 12.73
N TRP A 309 -9.19 -12.81 11.64
CA TRP A 309 -10.62 -13.10 11.57
C TRP A 309 -11.02 -14.18 12.59
N ALA A 310 -10.28 -15.27 12.68
CA ALA A 310 -10.52 -16.34 13.65
C ALA A 310 -10.49 -15.81 15.10
N ARG A 311 -9.57 -14.90 15.42
CA ARG A 311 -9.50 -14.24 16.72
C ARG A 311 -10.71 -13.31 16.98
N GLN A 312 -11.14 -12.55 15.97
CA GLN A 312 -12.30 -11.65 16.08
C GLN A 312 -13.60 -12.43 16.29
N ASN A 313 -13.69 -13.66 15.76
CA ASN A 313 -14.83 -14.55 15.90
C ASN A 313 -14.70 -15.54 17.08
N GLY A 314 -13.69 -15.38 17.94
CA GLY A 314 -13.52 -16.19 19.15
C GLY A 314 -13.05 -17.63 18.93
N HIS A 315 -12.55 -17.97 17.73
CA HIS A 315 -12.05 -19.31 17.40
C HIS A 315 -10.64 -19.55 17.94
N VAL A 316 -9.84 -18.51 18.11
CA VAL A 316 -8.49 -18.52 18.70
C VAL A 316 -8.27 -17.30 19.56
N ASP A 317 -7.41 -17.42 20.57
CA ASP A 317 -7.11 -16.29 21.49
C ASP A 317 -6.15 -15.27 20.86
N GLN A 318 -5.25 -15.71 19.99
CA GLN A 318 -4.21 -14.89 19.40
C GLN A 318 -3.94 -15.23 17.93
N ASN A 319 -3.42 -14.24 17.20
CA ASN A 319 -2.97 -14.45 15.83
C ASN A 319 -1.51 -14.89 15.81
N LEU A 320 -1.28 -16.19 15.60
CA LEU A 320 0.06 -16.80 15.57
C LEU A 320 0.93 -16.32 14.39
N PHE A 321 0.33 -15.77 13.34
CA PHE A 321 1.03 -15.26 12.15
C PHE A 321 1.31 -13.77 12.21
N ALA A 322 0.89 -13.06 13.26
CA ALA A 322 1.15 -11.65 13.43
C ALA A 322 2.67 -11.37 13.49
N GLY A 323 3.14 -10.43 12.68
CA GLY A 323 4.54 -10.03 12.68
C GLY A 323 5.55 -11.02 12.07
N LEU A 324 5.10 -12.15 11.50
CA LEU A 324 5.99 -13.16 10.91
C LEU A 324 6.58 -12.78 9.55
N SER A 325 6.15 -11.68 8.94
CA SER A 325 6.69 -11.22 7.66
C SER A 325 8.21 -11.07 7.70
N ILE A 326 8.87 -11.53 6.64
CA ILE A 326 10.30 -11.44 6.48
C ILE A 326 10.64 -10.01 6.03
N ARG A 327 11.41 -9.30 6.83
CA ARG A 327 11.89 -7.95 6.48
C ARG A 327 12.83 -8.04 5.27
N GLN A 328 12.54 -7.26 4.25
CA GLN A 328 13.42 -7.10 3.09
C GLN A 328 14.14 -5.78 3.20
N ASN A 329 15.44 -5.77 2.89
CA ASN A 329 16.19 -4.53 2.80
C ASN A 329 15.79 -3.83 1.49
N LYS A 330 15.02 -2.73 1.59
CA LYS A 330 14.49 -1.97 0.44
C LYS A 330 15.58 -1.49 -0.52
N ALA A 331 16.80 -1.29 -0.03
CA ALA A 331 17.96 -0.87 -0.83
C ALA A 331 18.42 -1.93 -1.87
N ARG A 332 17.98 -3.19 -1.73
CA ARG A 332 18.35 -4.31 -2.62
C ARG A 332 17.18 -4.81 -3.49
N ASN A 333 16.06 -4.10 -3.56
CA ASN A 333 14.95 -4.48 -4.43
C ASN A 333 15.32 -4.22 -5.91
N GLN A 334 16.16 -5.11 -6.46
CA GLN A 334 16.44 -5.21 -7.91
C GLN A 334 15.20 -5.63 -8.71
N ASP A 335 14.09 -6.02 -8.04
CA ASP A 335 12.85 -6.49 -8.66
C ASP A 335 11.84 -5.36 -8.97
N SER A 336 12.16 -4.09 -8.73
CA SER A 336 11.28 -2.98 -9.09
C SER A 336 11.18 -2.84 -10.61
N ARG A 337 9.96 -2.66 -11.12
CA ARG A 337 9.75 -2.39 -12.55
C ARG A 337 10.50 -1.12 -12.95
N MET A 338 11.14 -1.16 -14.12
CA MET A 338 11.88 -0.05 -14.69
C MET A 338 11.02 0.68 -15.73
N SER A 339 11.37 1.93 -16.01
CA SER A 339 10.88 2.68 -17.16
C SER A 339 11.66 2.27 -18.41
N PHE A 340 11.02 2.28 -19.57
CA PHE A 340 11.73 2.17 -20.84
C PHE A 340 12.56 3.42 -21.10
N THR A 341 13.69 3.27 -21.79
CA THR A 341 14.44 4.41 -22.33
C THR A 341 13.73 4.98 -23.57
N SER A 342 14.10 6.20 -23.99
CA SER A 342 13.56 6.82 -25.21
C SER A 342 13.84 5.96 -26.45
N GLU A 343 15.05 5.41 -26.57
CA GLU A 343 15.45 4.54 -27.68
C GLU A 343 14.64 3.23 -27.71
N GLN A 344 14.32 2.66 -26.54
CA GLN A 344 13.47 1.47 -26.43
C GLN A 344 12.03 1.77 -26.84
N ILE A 345 11.48 2.91 -26.42
CA ILE A 345 10.14 3.34 -26.84
C ILE A 345 10.12 3.58 -28.35
N GLN A 346 11.15 4.24 -28.89
CA GLN A 346 11.27 4.46 -30.33
C GLN A 346 11.31 3.13 -31.10
N SER A 347 12.12 2.17 -30.65
CA SER A 347 12.18 0.83 -31.27
C SER A 347 10.82 0.10 -31.25
N ILE A 348 10.06 0.25 -30.15
CA ILE A 348 8.71 -0.31 -30.04
C ILE A 348 7.75 0.37 -31.04
N LEU A 349 7.78 1.70 -31.12
CA LEU A 349 6.96 2.49 -32.05
C LEU A 349 7.27 2.15 -33.50
N ASP A 350 8.54 2.12 -33.88
CA ASP A 350 8.99 1.80 -35.25
C ASP A 350 8.55 0.40 -35.65
N ALA A 351 8.70 -0.60 -34.77
CA ALA A 351 8.28 -1.97 -35.03
C ALA A 351 6.78 -2.12 -35.22
N ILE A 352 5.99 -1.40 -34.46
CA ILE A 352 4.53 -1.45 -34.53
C ILE A 352 4.02 -0.69 -35.77
N LEU A 353 4.57 0.49 -36.05
CA LEU A 353 4.09 1.37 -37.11
C LEU A 353 4.54 0.90 -38.47
N SER A 354 5.81 0.48 -38.65
CA SER A 354 6.30 -0.07 -39.90
C SER A 354 5.76 -1.47 -40.19
N ASN A 355 5.47 -2.24 -39.14
CA ASN A 355 5.01 -3.64 -39.19
C ASN A 355 5.81 -4.55 -40.14
N LYS A 356 7.07 -4.21 -40.44
CA LYS A 356 7.93 -4.93 -41.40
C LYS A 356 8.08 -6.40 -41.06
N ASP A 357 8.15 -6.72 -39.76
CA ASP A 357 8.31 -8.09 -39.27
C ASP A 357 6.98 -8.78 -38.95
N GLY A 358 5.83 -8.18 -39.30
CA GLY A 358 4.51 -8.69 -38.99
C GLY A 358 4.20 -8.79 -37.49
N LEU A 359 4.77 -7.90 -36.70
CA LEU A 359 4.60 -7.87 -35.25
C LEU A 359 3.29 -7.21 -34.78
N ALA A 360 2.58 -6.54 -35.68
CA ALA A 360 1.32 -5.84 -35.44
C ALA A 360 0.20 -6.26 -36.41
N LYS A 361 0.00 -7.57 -36.58
CA LYS A 361 -1.01 -8.13 -37.50
C LYS A 361 -2.45 -7.96 -37.05
N LYS A 362 -2.67 -7.89 -35.70
CA LYS A 362 -4.01 -7.73 -35.11
C LYS A 362 -4.15 -6.35 -34.49
N ASP A 363 -5.37 -5.82 -34.49
CA ASP A 363 -5.65 -4.48 -34.00
C ASP A 363 -5.08 -4.21 -32.58
N TYR A 364 -5.25 -5.15 -31.67
CA TYR A 364 -4.71 -5.01 -30.32
C TYR A 364 -3.19 -5.03 -30.23
N GLN A 365 -2.50 -5.62 -31.22
CA GLN A 365 -1.03 -5.64 -31.27
C GLN A 365 -0.47 -4.28 -31.69
N LYS A 366 -1.23 -3.52 -32.46
CA LYS A 366 -0.95 -2.13 -32.83
C LYS A 366 -1.42 -1.18 -31.73
N TRP A 367 -2.73 -1.11 -31.53
CA TRP A 367 -3.33 -0.07 -30.69
C TRP A 367 -3.14 -0.27 -29.20
N GLY A 368 -3.06 -1.51 -28.70
CA GLY A 368 -2.85 -1.80 -27.28
C GLY A 368 -1.58 -1.16 -26.71
N PRO A 369 -0.39 -1.42 -27.31
CA PRO A 369 0.85 -0.76 -26.89
C PRO A 369 0.82 0.76 -27.12
N LEU A 370 0.31 1.24 -28.26
CA LEU A 370 0.20 2.68 -28.56
C LEU A 370 -0.62 3.42 -27.48
N ILE A 371 -1.81 2.92 -27.15
CA ILE A 371 -2.62 3.49 -26.08
C ILE A 371 -1.85 3.44 -24.74
N GLY A 372 -1.14 2.34 -24.47
CA GLY A 372 -0.33 2.20 -23.26
C GLY A 372 0.79 3.24 -23.17
N ILE A 373 1.48 3.52 -24.28
CA ILE A 373 2.57 4.50 -24.39
C ILE A 373 2.07 5.91 -24.14
N TYR A 374 0.89 6.27 -24.68
CA TYR A 374 0.35 7.63 -24.58
C TYR A 374 -0.58 7.89 -23.38
N THR A 375 -0.97 6.86 -22.63
CA THR A 375 -1.88 7.05 -21.49
C THR A 375 -1.33 6.53 -20.16
N GLY A 376 -0.37 5.60 -20.21
CA GLY A 376 0.05 4.86 -19.01
C GLY A 376 -1.06 4.02 -18.39
N ALA A 377 -2.14 3.74 -19.11
CA ALA A 377 -3.26 2.93 -18.62
C ALA A 377 -2.83 1.49 -18.34
N ARG A 378 -3.54 0.84 -17.40
CA ARG A 378 -3.27 -0.57 -17.11
C ARG A 378 -3.73 -1.45 -18.25
N LEU A 379 -3.02 -2.52 -18.49
CA LEU A 379 -3.26 -3.45 -19.59
C LEU A 379 -4.72 -3.92 -19.70
N ASN A 380 -5.37 -4.25 -18.59
CA ASN A 380 -6.80 -4.63 -18.61
C ASN A 380 -7.74 -3.45 -18.83
N GLU A 381 -7.37 -2.24 -18.39
CA GLU A 381 -8.14 -1.02 -18.68
C GLU A 381 -8.21 -0.78 -20.19
N ILE A 382 -7.09 -0.95 -20.89
CA ILE A 382 -7.02 -0.85 -22.35
C ILE A 382 -7.81 -1.99 -23.03
N ALA A 383 -7.56 -3.23 -22.59
CA ALA A 383 -8.10 -4.40 -23.25
C ALA A 383 -9.64 -4.53 -23.15
N GLN A 384 -10.26 -3.89 -22.17
CA GLN A 384 -11.71 -3.92 -21.95
C GLN A 384 -12.45 -2.72 -22.53
N LEU A 385 -11.77 -1.81 -23.26
CA LEU A 385 -12.41 -0.64 -23.85
C LEU A 385 -13.51 -1.06 -24.85
N HIS A 386 -14.67 -0.46 -24.67
CA HIS A 386 -15.76 -0.48 -25.64
C HIS A 386 -15.66 0.75 -26.54
N LEU A 387 -16.30 0.70 -27.71
CA LEU A 387 -16.34 1.83 -28.64
C LEU A 387 -16.98 3.07 -28.01
N LYS A 388 -18.00 2.89 -27.17
CA LYS A 388 -18.66 3.98 -26.41
C LYS A 388 -17.78 4.66 -25.37
N ASP A 389 -16.70 3.98 -24.95
CA ASP A 389 -15.75 4.53 -23.98
C ASP A 389 -14.72 5.48 -24.64
N VAL A 390 -14.75 5.59 -25.97
CA VAL A 390 -13.96 6.58 -26.72
C VAL A 390 -14.94 7.61 -27.25
N ARG A 391 -15.00 8.75 -26.59
CA ARG A 391 -15.98 9.79 -26.84
C ARG A 391 -15.38 11.18 -26.70
N GLU A 392 -16.09 12.15 -27.23
CA GLU A 392 -15.71 13.56 -27.13
C GLU A 392 -16.28 14.18 -25.84
N GLU A 393 -15.42 14.87 -25.11
CA GLU A 393 -15.75 15.62 -23.89
C GLU A 393 -15.14 17.02 -23.99
N GLU A 394 -15.93 18.06 -23.85
CA GLU A 394 -15.49 19.47 -23.95
C GLU A 394 -14.69 19.77 -25.24
N GLY A 395 -15.04 19.14 -26.38
CA GLY A 395 -14.35 19.29 -27.65
C GLY A 395 -13.03 18.52 -27.78
N VAL A 396 -12.76 17.59 -26.84
CA VAL A 396 -11.54 16.77 -26.83
C VAL A 396 -11.94 15.29 -26.83
N TRP A 397 -11.35 14.51 -27.73
CA TRP A 397 -11.50 13.06 -27.69
C TRP A 397 -10.87 12.48 -26.44
N CYS A 398 -11.58 11.58 -25.76
CA CYS A 398 -11.19 11.02 -24.48
C CYS A 398 -11.40 9.51 -24.43
N PHE A 399 -10.58 8.83 -23.64
CA PHE A 399 -10.82 7.48 -23.15
C PHE A 399 -11.52 7.56 -21.79
N ASP A 400 -12.68 6.91 -21.64
CA ASP A 400 -13.36 6.71 -20.36
C ASP A 400 -13.04 5.33 -19.80
N PHE A 401 -12.08 5.28 -18.88
CA PHE A 401 -11.74 4.04 -18.18
C PHE A 401 -12.73 3.82 -17.04
N ASN A 402 -13.70 2.96 -17.28
CA ASN A 402 -14.79 2.63 -16.38
C ASN A 402 -14.99 1.11 -16.24
N ASP A 403 -15.89 0.70 -15.35
CA ASP A 403 -16.30 -0.69 -15.11
C ASP A 403 -17.77 -0.92 -15.51
N GLU A 404 -18.31 -0.08 -16.39
CA GLU A 404 -19.68 -0.16 -16.88
C GLU A 404 -19.79 -1.10 -18.09
N GLY A 405 -20.35 -2.27 -17.85
CA GLY A 405 -20.54 -3.30 -18.88
C GLY A 405 -20.18 -4.70 -18.43
N ASP A 406 -20.51 -5.69 -19.25
CA ASP A 406 -20.29 -7.10 -18.93
C ASP A 406 -18.79 -7.39 -18.74
N ARG A 407 -18.46 -7.96 -17.58
CA ARG A 407 -17.09 -8.41 -17.22
C ARG A 407 -16.02 -7.32 -17.28
N LYS A 408 -16.39 -6.05 -17.27
CA LYS A 408 -15.44 -4.95 -17.03
C LYS A 408 -15.14 -4.86 -15.53
N SER A 409 -13.92 -4.53 -15.20
CA SER A 409 -13.50 -4.33 -13.81
C SER A 409 -12.35 -3.35 -13.69
N LEU A 410 -12.36 -2.57 -12.64
CA LEU A 410 -11.26 -1.68 -12.27
C LEU A 410 -10.60 -2.17 -10.98
N LYS A 411 -9.29 -1.98 -10.87
CA LYS A 411 -8.54 -2.44 -9.70
C LYS A 411 -8.86 -1.64 -8.44
N THR A 412 -9.17 -0.35 -8.59
CA THR A 412 -9.49 0.59 -7.51
C THR A 412 -10.47 1.61 -8.05
N GLU A 413 -11.22 2.28 -7.17
CA GLU A 413 -12.10 3.37 -7.54
C GLU A 413 -11.35 4.51 -8.26
N ALA A 414 -10.15 4.85 -7.81
CA ALA A 414 -9.29 5.85 -8.46
C ALA A 414 -8.87 5.47 -9.90
N SER A 415 -9.11 4.22 -10.33
CA SER A 415 -8.89 3.80 -11.72
C SER A 415 -9.99 4.29 -12.66
N ARG A 416 -11.20 4.61 -12.14
CA ARG A 416 -12.28 5.23 -12.92
C ARG A 416 -11.88 6.68 -13.23
N ARG A 417 -11.70 6.97 -14.51
CA ARG A 417 -11.22 8.28 -14.96
C ARG A 417 -11.38 8.48 -16.45
N ILE A 418 -11.44 9.73 -16.84
CA ILE A 418 -11.42 10.16 -18.24
C ILE A 418 -10.03 10.68 -18.56
N ILE A 419 -9.43 10.20 -19.64
CA ILE A 419 -8.11 10.63 -20.12
C ILE A 419 -8.24 11.15 -21.55
N PRO A 420 -7.77 12.37 -21.86
CA PRO A 420 -7.71 12.88 -23.22
C PRO A 420 -6.88 11.97 -24.13
N VAL A 421 -7.35 11.77 -25.35
CA VAL A 421 -6.60 11.08 -26.41
C VAL A 421 -5.45 11.98 -26.86
N HIS A 422 -4.24 11.43 -26.86
CA HIS A 422 -3.08 12.18 -27.34
C HIS A 422 -3.22 12.47 -28.85
N PRO A 423 -2.87 13.70 -29.32
CA PRO A 423 -2.96 14.07 -30.75
C PRO A 423 -2.30 13.05 -31.69
N GLN A 424 -1.14 12.55 -31.35
CA GLN A 424 -0.44 11.56 -32.18
C GLN A 424 -1.22 10.25 -32.37
N LEU A 425 -2.06 9.82 -31.42
CA LEU A 425 -2.95 8.66 -31.61
C LEU A 425 -4.01 8.95 -32.67
N ILE A 426 -4.51 10.19 -32.74
CA ILE A 426 -5.48 10.64 -33.74
C ILE A 426 -4.80 10.67 -35.11
N GLU A 427 -3.61 11.27 -35.21
CA GLU A 427 -2.82 11.35 -36.44
C GLU A 427 -2.42 9.96 -36.96
N LEU A 428 -2.15 8.98 -36.08
CA LEU A 428 -1.89 7.58 -36.41
C LEU A 428 -3.13 6.80 -36.87
N GLY A 429 -4.33 7.46 -36.86
CA GLY A 429 -5.57 6.91 -37.40
C GLY A 429 -6.42 6.14 -36.39
N LEU A 430 -6.32 6.43 -35.08
CA LEU A 430 -7.17 5.79 -34.06
C LEU A 430 -8.66 6.02 -34.32
N MET A 431 -9.05 7.21 -34.81
CA MET A 431 -10.43 7.51 -35.12
C MET A 431 -10.94 6.69 -36.31
N ASN A 432 -10.11 6.48 -37.32
CA ASN A 432 -10.45 5.63 -38.46
C ASN A 432 -10.64 4.16 -38.01
N HIS A 433 -9.81 3.67 -37.08
CA HIS A 433 -10.02 2.35 -36.49
C HIS A 433 -11.33 2.26 -35.71
N LEU A 434 -11.67 3.29 -34.94
CA LEU A 434 -12.94 3.37 -34.21
C LEU A 434 -14.15 3.29 -35.17
N GLU A 435 -14.13 4.06 -36.25
CA GLU A 435 -15.19 4.08 -37.25
C GLU A 435 -15.30 2.74 -38.00
N GLU A 436 -14.18 2.10 -38.30
CA GLU A 436 -14.14 0.77 -38.90
C GLU A 436 -14.80 -0.28 -37.98
N MET A 437 -14.50 -0.26 -36.68
CA MET A 437 -15.10 -1.17 -35.72
C MET A 437 -16.61 -0.92 -35.59
N LYS A 438 -17.06 0.34 -35.58
CA LYS A 438 -18.48 0.70 -35.61
C LYS A 438 -19.18 0.17 -36.89
N ARG A 439 -18.55 0.35 -38.06
CA ARG A 439 -19.09 -0.12 -39.34
C ARG A 439 -19.23 -1.65 -39.39
N ARG A 440 -18.32 -2.39 -38.71
CA ARG A 440 -18.41 -3.84 -38.55
C ARG A 440 -19.47 -4.28 -37.52
N GLY A 441 -20.15 -3.36 -36.87
CA GLY A 441 -21.15 -3.67 -35.82
C GLY A 441 -20.54 -4.15 -34.53
N GLU A 442 -19.26 -3.90 -34.32
CA GLU A 442 -18.57 -4.28 -33.09
C GLU A 442 -18.96 -3.37 -31.92
N THR A 443 -18.87 -3.89 -30.71
CA THR A 443 -19.11 -3.11 -29.49
C THR A 443 -17.84 -2.80 -28.73
N LYS A 444 -16.77 -3.53 -29.01
CA LYS A 444 -15.45 -3.41 -28.35
C LYS A 444 -14.43 -2.81 -29.28
N LEU A 445 -13.47 -2.08 -28.71
CA LEU A 445 -12.33 -1.56 -29.46
C LEU A 445 -11.44 -2.70 -29.98
N PHE A 446 -11.41 -3.83 -29.26
CA PHE A 446 -10.64 -5.03 -29.60
C PHE A 446 -11.54 -6.28 -29.57
N PRO A 447 -12.35 -6.54 -30.60
CA PRO A 447 -13.30 -7.64 -30.62
C PRO A 447 -12.65 -9.03 -30.54
N SER A 448 -11.40 -9.16 -30.97
CA SER A 448 -10.65 -10.42 -30.95
C SER A 448 -10.23 -10.90 -29.54
N PHE A 449 -10.43 -10.10 -28.50
CA PHE A 449 -10.12 -10.53 -27.14
C PHE A 449 -11.20 -11.45 -26.58
N THR A 450 -10.75 -12.55 -25.97
CA THR A 450 -11.57 -13.45 -25.17
C THR A 450 -11.35 -13.18 -23.68
N PHE A 451 -12.44 -13.23 -22.91
CA PHE A 451 -12.35 -13.07 -21.45
C PHE A 451 -11.74 -14.31 -20.80
N ASP A 452 -10.72 -14.10 -19.99
CA ASP A 452 -10.14 -15.13 -19.13
C ASP A 452 -10.61 -14.86 -17.68
N PRO A 453 -11.33 -15.80 -17.01
CA PRO A 453 -11.85 -15.56 -15.66
C PRO A 453 -10.79 -15.17 -14.63
N LYS A 454 -9.54 -15.62 -14.81
CA LYS A 454 -8.43 -15.35 -13.90
C LYS A 454 -7.65 -14.09 -14.24
N ASN A 455 -7.46 -13.80 -15.55
CA ASN A 455 -6.58 -12.72 -16.02
C ASN A 455 -7.33 -11.56 -16.69
N GLY A 456 -8.64 -11.63 -16.83
CA GLY A 456 -9.44 -10.62 -17.53
C GLY A 456 -9.24 -10.63 -19.04
N TRP A 457 -9.42 -9.48 -19.68
CA TRP A 457 -9.34 -9.31 -21.13
C TRP A 457 -7.91 -9.21 -21.67
N GLY A 458 -6.95 -8.77 -20.85
CA GLY A 458 -5.62 -8.37 -21.29
C GLY A 458 -4.60 -9.49 -21.51
N ARG A 459 -4.97 -10.78 -21.36
CA ARG A 459 -4.05 -11.91 -21.45
C ARG A 459 -3.28 -11.96 -22.77
N HIS A 460 -3.98 -11.79 -23.88
CA HIS A 460 -3.38 -11.86 -25.22
C HIS A 460 -2.43 -10.68 -25.47
N LEU A 461 -2.82 -9.47 -25.10
CA LEU A 461 -1.98 -8.28 -25.20
C LEU A 461 -0.71 -8.42 -24.36
N SER A 462 -0.85 -8.88 -23.09
CA SER A 462 0.31 -9.13 -22.23
C SER A 462 1.29 -10.14 -22.82
N ARG A 463 0.75 -11.25 -23.31
CA ARG A 463 1.59 -12.32 -23.90
C ARG A 463 2.30 -11.85 -25.16
N HIS A 464 1.59 -11.16 -26.05
CA HIS A 464 2.19 -10.63 -27.26
C HIS A 464 3.30 -9.61 -26.95
N PHE A 465 3.01 -8.61 -26.14
CA PHE A 465 3.95 -7.55 -25.81
C PHE A 465 5.21 -8.10 -25.11
N ASN A 466 5.01 -8.87 -24.02
CA ASN A 466 6.13 -9.32 -23.19
C ASN A 466 6.91 -10.50 -23.78
N ASN A 467 6.24 -11.42 -24.49
CA ASN A 467 6.86 -12.69 -24.91
C ASN A 467 7.16 -12.74 -26.42
N THR A 468 6.65 -11.77 -27.20
CA THR A 468 6.88 -11.72 -28.64
C THR A 468 7.56 -10.41 -29.03
N LEU A 469 6.94 -9.27 -28.80
CA LEU A 469 7.42 -7.96 -29.25
C LEU A 469 8.77 -7.61 -28.59
N LEU A 470 8.83 -7.52 -27.26
CA LEU A 470 10.06 -7.14 -26.57
C LEU A 470 11.26 -8.05 -26.87
N PRO A 471 11.12 -9.41 -26.86
CA PRO A 471 12.22 -10.29 -27.22
C PRO A 471 12.69 -10.13 -28.66
N LYS A 472 11.78 -9.88 -29.62
CA LYS A 472 12.11 -9.64 -31.04
C LYS A 472 12.91 -8.35 -31.23
N LEU A 473 12.66 -7.34 -30.40
CA LEU A 473 13.41 -6.08 -30.35
C LEU A 473 14.71 -6.17 -29.53
N GLY A 474 15.09 -7.36 -29.07
CA GLY A 474 16.28 -7.53 -28.24
C GLY A 474 16.16 -7.00 -26.82
N ILE A 475 14.96 -6.57 -26.37
CA ILE A 475 14.70 -6.06 -25.02
C ILE A 475 14.44 -7.24 -24.10
N LYS A 476 15.52 -7.82 -23.54
CA LYS A 476 15.47 -9.04 -22.73
C LYS A 476 15.45 -8.81 -21.22
N ASN A 477 15.28 -7.55 -20.77
CA ASN A 477 15.25 -7.24 -19.33
C ASN A 477 13.91 -7.69 -18.70
N PRO A 478 13.89 -8.62 -17.71
CA PRO A 478 12.67 -9.11 -17.09
C PRO A 478 11.92 -8.04 -16.26
N GLN A 479 12.56 -6.93 -15.95
CA GLN A 479 11.94 -5.79 -15.25
C GLN A 479 11.13 -4.90 -16.21
N LEU A 480 11.34 -5.04 -17.53
CA LEU A 480 10.60 -4.34 -18.57
C LEU A 480 9.47 -5.22 -19.10
N VAL A 481 8.25 -4.77 -18.87
CA VAL A 481 7.01 -5.43 -19.27
C VAL A 481 5.99 -4.39 -19.71
N PHE A 482 4.81 -4.79 -20.18
CA PHE A 482 3.75 -3.84 -20.55
C PHE A 482 3.48 -2.78 -19.48
N HIS A 483 3.47 -3.18 -18.20
CA HIS A 483 3.25 -2.24 -17.10
C HIS A 483 4.37 -1.19 -16.96
N SER A 484 5.54 -1.45 -17.51
CA SER A 484 6.65 -0.49 -17.57
C SER A 484 6.34 0.73 -18.43
N LEU A 485 5.44 0.63 -19.42
CA LEU A 485 4.94 1.77 -20.19
C LEU A 485 4.34 2.84 -19.27
N ARG A 486 3.59 2.39 -18.24
CA ARG A 486 3.05 3.30 -17.24
C ARG A 486 4.14 4.00 -16.40
N HIS A 487 5.19 3.28 -16.01
CA HIS A 487 6.34 3.89 -15.35
C HIS A 487 7.02 4.92 -16.25
N THR A 488 7.13 4.62 -17.54
CA THR A 488 7.70 5.53 -18.55
C THR A 488 6.86 6.81 -18.66
N VAL A 489 5.54 6.69 -18.80
CA VAL A 489 4.63 7.85 -18.88
C VAL A 489 4.73 8.73 -17.63
N VAL A 490 4.72 8.13 -16.44
CA VAL A 490 4.90 8.87 -15.17
C VAL A 490 6.23 9.60 -15.15
N THR A 491 7.33 8.93 -15.51
CA THR A 491 8.66 9.51 -15.53
C THR A 491 8.75 10.68 -16.51
N MET A 492 8.25 10.50 -17.73
CA MET A 492 8.30 11.54 -18.77
C MET A 492 7.47 12.76 -18.40
N LEU A 493 6.24 12.58 -17.89
CA LEU A 493 5.40 13.70 -17.47
C LEU A 493 6.03 14.48 -16.29
N MET A 494 6.60 13.77 -15.32
CA MET A 494 7.31 14.41 -14.21
C MET A 494 8.55 15.18 -14.70
N GLN A 495 9.32 14.60 -15.63
CA GLN A 495 10.49 15.28 -16.25
C GLN A 495 10.08 16.48 -17.11
N ALA A 496 8.90 16.44 -17.73
CA ALA A 496 8.31 17.57 -18.46
C ALA A 496 7.73 18.67 -17.52
N GLY A 497 7.89 18.53 -16.19
CA GLY A 497 7.46 19.53 -15.21
C GLY A 497 5.95 19.50 -14.91
N ILE A 498 5.25 18.41 -15.21
CA ILE A 498 3.84 18.25 -14.87
C ILE A 498 3.72 17.89 -13.39
N ASP A 499 2.85 18.59 -12.68
CA ASP A 499 2.61 18.38 -11.25
C ASP A 499 2.17 16.95 -10.93
N GLU A 500 2.76 16.35 -9.90
CA GLU A 500 2.49 14.98 -9.48
C GLU A 500 0.98 14.66 -9.35
N PRO A 501 0.10 15.52 -8.78
CA PRO A 501 -1.33 15.25 -8.70
C PRO A 501 -2.02 15.10 -10.06
N ILE A 502 -1.59 15.83 -11.07
CA ILE A 502 -2.10 15.72 -12.46
C ILE A 502 -1.64 14.37 -13.03
N VAL A 503 -0.36 14.02 -12.86
CA VAL A 503 0.18 12.73 -13.30
C VAL A 503 -0.56 11.58 -12.61
N GLN A 504 -0.77 11.66 -11.29
CA GLN A 504 -1.55 10.65 -10.54
C GLN A 504 -2.98 10.49 -11.08
N THR A 505 -3.63 11.61 -11.46
CA THR A 505 -4.98 11.58 -12.05
C THR A 505 -4.96 10.90 -13.41
N LEU A 506 -4.05 11.27 -14.30
CA LEU A 506 -3.92 10.66 -15.63
C LEU A 506 -3.71 9.15 -15.56
N VAL A 507 -2.80 8.71 -14.69
CA VAL A 507 -2.52 7.28 -14.60
C VAL A 507 -3.48 6.53 -13.65
N GLY A 508 -4.35 7.17 -12.90
CA GLY A 508 -5.30 6.54 -11.97
C GLY A 508 -4.59 5.94 -10.74
N HIS A 509 -3.76 6.74 -10.08
CA HIS A 509 -3.26 6.48 -8.73
C HIS A 509 -4.22 7.07 -7.70
N THR A 510 -4.33 6.44 -6.55
CA THR A 510 -5.09 7.00 -5.43
C THR A 510 -4.43 8.31 -5.01
N ARG A 511 -5.22 9.38 -4.97
CA ARG A 511 -4.76 10.70 -4.54
C ARG A 511 -4.36 10.64 -3.07
N ARG A 512 -3.23 11.23 -2.73
CA ARG A 512 -2.73 11.32 -1.35
C ARG A 512 -2.96 12.73 -0.82
N GLY A 513 -3.38 12.82 0.45
CA GLY A 513 -3.59 14.09 1.14
C GLY A 513 -5.06 14.48 1.27
N VAL A 514 -5.40 15.03 2.44
CA VAL A 514 -6.76 15.44 2.84
C VAL A 514 -7.38 16.44 1.87
N THR A 515 -6.59 17.40 1.39
CA THR A 515 -7.05 18.43 0.46
C THR A 515 -7.52 17.84 -0.86
N GLN A 516 -6.75 16.89 -1.43
CA GLN A 516 -7.11 16.28 -2.71
C GLN A 516 -8.26 15.28 -2.60
N GLN A 517 -8.38 14.57 -1.48
CA GLN A 517 -9.44 13.60 -1.27
C GLN A 517 -10.78 14.27 -0.90
N ASN A 518 -10.76 15.30 -0.06
CA ASN A 518 -11.97 15.85 0.52
C ASN A 518 -12.44 17.15 -0.14
N TYR A 519 -11.52 18.00 -0.59
CA TYR A 519 -11.86 19.31 -1.12
C TYR A 519 -11.80 19.42 -2.64
N PHE A 520 -10.95 18.65 -3.33
CA PHE A 520 -10.81 18.67 -4.78
C PHE A 520 -11.69 17.62 -5.47
N LYS A 521 -12.99 17.60 -5.13
CA LYS A 521 -13.95 16.59 -5.63
C LYS A 521 -14.23 16.68 -7.13
N ARG A 522 -14.21 17.88 -7.72
CA ARG A 522 -14.43 18.07 -9.16
C ARG A 522 -13.27 17.57 -10.03
N GLY A 523 -12.07 17.42 -9.44
CA GLY A 523 -10.87 17.01 -10.18
C GLY A 523 -10.38 18.08 -11.18
N TYR A 524 -9.45 17.69 -12.03
CA TYR A 524 -8.91 18.54 -13.09
C TYR A 524 -9.87 18.59 -14.28
N THR A 525 -9.93 19.73 -14.99
CA THR A 525 -10.70 19.86 -16.23
C THR A 525 -10.07 19.03 -17.35
N ILE A 526 -10.86 18.68 -18.36
CA ILE A 526 -10.34 17.96 -19.54
C ILE A 526 -9.22 18.75 -20.21
N GLN A 527 -9.34 20.08 -20.30
CA GLN A 527 -8.31 20.94 -20.89
C GLN A 527 -6.98 20.91 -20.11
N GLN A 528 -7.02 20.88 -18.77
CA GLN A 528 -5.81 20.73 -17.95
C GLN A 528 -5.12 19.38 -18.18
N LEU A 529 -5.90 18.29 -18.22
CA LEU A 529 -5.39 16.96 -18.51
C LEU A 529 -4.87 16.83 -19.95
N TYR A 530 -5.53 17.49 -20.90
CA TYR A 530 -5.10 17.52 -22.30
C TYR A 530 -3.76 18.25 -22.46
N GLY A 531 -3.62 19.44 -21.86
CA GLY A 531 -2.37 20.17 -21.86
C GLY A 531 -1.19 19.39 -21.21
N ALA A 532 -1.51 18.57 -20.20
CA ALA A 532 -0.51 17.72 -19.55
C ALA A 532 -0.11 16.53 -20.45
N ILE A 533 -1.07 15.83 -21.05
CA ILE A 533 -0.78 14.63 -21.86
C ILE A 533 -0.03 14.98 -23.14
N GLN A 534 -0.25 16.15 -23.73
CA GLN A 534 0.48 16.65 -24.90
C GLN A 534 1.98 16.83 -24.66
N LYS A 535 2.44 16.83 -23.39
CA LYS A 535 3.87 16.85 -23.05
C LYS A 535 4.57 15.51 -23.24
N LEU A 536 3.83 14.43 -23.58
CA LEU A 536 4.41 13.16 -23.98
C LEU A 536 4.86 13.25 -25.45
N ASP A 537 6.08 13.68 -25.67
CA ASP A 537 6.66 13.76 -27.02
C ASP A 537 7.66 12.61 -27.22
N TYR A 538 7.36 11.75 -28.18
CA TYR A 538 8.21 10.63 -28.58
C TYR A 538 8.92 10.88 -29.92
N CYS A 539 8.94 12.13 -30.44
CA CYS A 539 9.63 12.55 -31.64
C CYS A 539 9.36 11.65 -32.86
N LEU A 540 8.09 11.26 -33.08
CA LEU A 540 7.75 10.42 -34.22
C LEU A 540 7.99 11.15 -35.55
N PRO A 541 8.69 10.57 -36.55
CA PRO A 541 8.81 11.13 -37.87
C PRO A 541 7.53 10.88 -38.69
N LEU A 542 6.43 11.55 -38.29
CA LEU A 542 5.09 11.36 -38.87
C LEU A 542 5.01 11.64 -40.39
N ARG A 543 5.96 12.38 -40.95
CA ARG A 543 5.99 12.70 -42.40
C ARG A 543 6.34 11.52 -43.31
N GLU A 544 6.95 10.46 -42.81
CA GLU A 544 7.38 9.30 -43.58
C GLU A 544 6.40 8.12 -43.51
N LEU A 545 5.37 8.19 -42.65
CA LEU A 545 4.46 7.07 -42.36
C LEU A 545 3.12 7.12 -43.11
N GLN A 546 2.93 8.04 -44.05
CA GLN A 546 1.75 8.08 -44.93
C GLN A 546 1.85 7.01 -46.04
N VAL A 547 1.92 5.74 -45.67
CA VAL A 547 1.63 4.64 -46.57
C VAL A 547 0.20 4.20 -46.30
N PRO A 548 -0.72 4.29 -47.30
CA PRO A 548 -2.06 3.73 -47.15
C PRO A 548 -1.92 2.22 -46.95
N PHE A 549 -2.46 1.69 -45.87
CA PHE A 549 -2.63 0.25 -45.70
C PHE A 549 -3.54 -0.24 -46.84
N GLY A 550 -2.97 -0.87 -47.85
CA GLY A 550 -3.71 -1.59 -48.88
C GLY A 550 -4.53 -2.67 -48.20
N ILE A 551 -5.82 -2.60 -48.39
CA ILE A 551 -6.77 -3.66 -48.05
C ILE A 551 -6.47 -4.77 -49.09
N ASP A 552 -5.81 -5.83 -48.71
CA ASP A 552 -5.86 -7.08 -49.46
C ASP A 552 -7.27 -7.64 -49.36
N THR A 553 -8.08 -7.28 -50.35
CA THR A 553 -9.32 -7.96 -50.66
C THR A 553 -8.99 -9.13 -51.55
N ASP A 554 -8.56 -10.25 -50.98
CA ASP A 554 -8.66 -11.53 -51.67
C ASP A 554 -8.74 -12.70 -50.68
N SER A 555 -9.89 -13.41 -50.87
CA SER A 555 -10.32 -14.76 -50.46
C SER A 555 -10.57 -15.03 -48.98
#